data_997217a1024c162e1e30ab08e6774eef
#
_entry.id   997217a1024c162e1e30ab08e6774eef
#
_cell.length_a   1.000
_cell.length_b   1.000
_cell.length_c   1.000
_cell.angle_alpha   90.00
_cell.angle_beta   90.00
_cell.angle_gamma   90.00
#
_symmetry.space_group_name_H-M   'P 1'
#
loop_
_entity.id
_entity.type
_entity.pdbx_description
1 polymer ?
#
loop_
_entity_poly.entity_id
_entity_poly.type
_entity_poly.pdbx_seq_one_letter_code
_entity_poly.pdbx_strand_id
1 'polypeptide(L)'
;LEAINDSVAAATYKEAAGFIETTMDELIAIADAYGHSTIYCTYEFAVRMIPSEAWRYTEAMKDELWRTGRLATYKGHKVVILEQGFEDETNETKVIDPGYAWIIPTGADSKPVKVAFEGSTIVDEFSNPGDRSREIQVYKKVGVVAMLANNICCYVDTSLIGQMDTWYLD
;
A
#
# COMPACT_ATOMS: atom_id res chain seq x y z
N LEU A 1 5.70 -5.12 -11.40
CA LEU A 1 6.43 -5.36 -10.14
C LEU A 1 7.86 -5.82 -10.41
N GLU A 2 8.10 -6.76 -11.33
CA GLU A 2 9.46 -7.19 -11.74
C GLU A 2 10.34 -6.03 -12.24
N ALA A 3 9.81 -5.15 -13.07
CA ALA A 3 10.55 -3.98 -13.57
C ALA A 3 10.95 -2.98 -12.46
N ILE A 4 10.23 -2.99 -11.33
CA ILE A 4 10.61 -2.22 -10.14
C ILE A 4 11.70 -2.95 -9.36
N ASN A 5 11.65 -4.28 -9.30
CA ASN A 5 12.63 -5.11 -8.60
C ASN A 5 14.04 -4.98 -9.20
N ASP A 6 14.15 -4.95 -10.53
CA ASP A 6 15.43 -4.81 -11.22
C ASP A 6 16.01 -3.38 -11.19
N SER A 7 15.16 -2.37 -10.97
CA SER A 7 15.56 -0.95 -10.99
C SER A 7 15.65 -0.31 -9.60
N VAL A 8 15.11 -0.94 -8.56
CA VAL A 8 15.21 -0.44 -7.19
C VAL A 8 16.57 -0.81 -6.64
N ALA A 9 17.39 0.19 -6.31
CA ALA A 9 18.68 -0.04 -5.66
C ALA A 9 18.46 -0.92 -4.43
N ALA A 10 19.33 -1.90 -4.21
CA ALA A 10 19.24 -2.87 -3.09
C ALA A 10 19.09 -2.21 -1.70
N ALA A 11 19.36 -0.90 -1.60
CA ALA A 11 19.15 -0.10 -0.39
C ALA A 11 17.69 0.23 -0.09
N THR A 12 16.82 0.34 -1.12
CA THR A 12 15.41 0.74 -0.98
C THR A 12 14.45 -0.45 -0.89
N TYR A 13 14.97 -1.66 -1.03
CA TYR A 13 14.22 -2.90 -0.91
C TYR A 13 14.85 -3.80 0.15
N LYS A 14 14.07 -4.22 1.11
CA LYS A 14 14.52 -5.11 2.19
C LYS A 14 13.51 -6.22 2.43
N GLU A 15 14.02 -7.43 2.58
CA GLU A 15 13.25 -8.63 2.94
C GLU A 15 13.63 -9.13 4.31
N ALA A 16 12.66 -9.58 5.08
CA ALA A 16 12.89 -10.27 6.35
C ALA A 16 11.75 -11.26 6.66
N ALA A 17 12.06 -12.31 7.40
CA ALA A 17 11.06 -13.21 7.95
C ALA A 17 10.49 -12.61 9.23
N GLY A 18 9.35 -11.93 9.14
CA GLY A 18 8.74 -11.17 10.21
C GLY A 18 9.12 -9.69 10.19
N PHE A 19 8.49 -8.94 11.08
CA PHE A 19 8.75 -7.50 11.20
C PHE A 19 10.02 -7.23 12.02
N ILE A 20 10.99 -6.54 11.44
CA ILE A 20 12.23 -6.11 12.09
C ILE A 20 12.25 -4.59 12.13
N GLU A 21 12.17 -4.02 13.34
CA GLU A 21 12.07 -2.58 13.57
C GLU A 21 13.25 -1.79 12.96
N THR A 22 14.48 -2.29 13.15
CA THR A 22 15.69 -1.63 12.65
C THR A 22 15.72 -1.54 11.12
N THR A 23 15.28 -2.58 10.43
CA THR A 23 15.19 -2.60 8.97
C THR A 23 14.13 -1.62 8.46
N MET A 24 13.01 -1.51 9.16
CA MET A 24 11.97 -0.53 8.84
C MET A 24 12.47 0.90 9.03
N ASP A 25 13.21 1.16 10.11
CA ASP A 25 13.79 2.47 10.39
C ASP A 25 14.84 2.89 9.34
N GLU A 26 15.66 1.95 8.85
CA GLU A 26 16.59 2.20 7.75
C GLU A 26 15.87 2.63 6.47
N LEU A 27 14.79 1.93 6.11
CA LEU A 27 14.00 2.27 4.93
C LEU A 27 13.29 3.62 5.07
N ILE A 28 12.75 3.92 6.26
CA ILE A 28 12.15 5.22 6.56
C ILE A 28 13.19 6.34 6.41
N ALA A 29 14.40 6.15 6.95
CA ALA A 29 15.46 7.14 6.87
C ALA A 29 15.86 7.45 5.41
N ILE A 30 15.87 6.43 4.54
CA ILE A 30 16.13 6.61 3.10
C ILE A 30 14.98 7.38 2.44
N ALA A 31 13.74 7.00 2.69
CA ALA A 31 12.58 7.68 2.11
C ALA A 31 12.47 9.14 2.56
N ASP A 32 12.73 9.42 3.84
CA ASP A 32 12.66 10.76 4.43
C ASP A 32 13.74 11.71 3.91
N ALA A 33 14.84 11.19 3.36
CA ALA A 33 15.83 12.00 2.65
C ALA A 33 15.22 12.75 1.45
N TYR A 34 14.12 12.24 0.90
CA TYR A 34 13.37 12.83 -0.22
C TYR A 34 12.13 13.61 0.22
N GLY A 35 11.78 13.59 1.50
CA GLY A 35 10.64 14.27 2.09
C GLY A 35 9.87 13.37 3.05
N HIS A 36 9.09 13.96 3.94
CA HIS A 36 8.35 13.21 4.95
C HIS A 36 7.53 12.08 4.33
N SER A 37 7.75 10.86 4.81
CA SER A 37 7.18 9.65 4.20
C SER A 37 5.87 9.21 4.86
N THR A 38 5.07 8.50 4.08
CA THR A 38 3.85 7.81 4.52
C THR A 38 4.01 6.32 4.24
N ILE A 39 3.60 5.50 5.18
CA ILE A 39 3.68 4.04 5.09
C ILE A 39 2.33 3.52 4.60
N TYR A 40 2.33 2.74 3.53
CA TYR A 40 1.16 2.07 2.98
C TYR A 40 1.32 0.57 3.17
N CYS A 41 0.42 -0.07 3.87
CA CYS A 41 0.48 -1.50 4.15
C CYS A 41 -0.91 -2.09 4.33
N THR A 42 -1.00 -3.41 4.38
CA THR A 42 -2.23 -4.11 4.74
C THR A 42 -2.45 -4.12 6.25
N TYR A 43 -3.65 -4.49 6.68
CA TYR A 43 -3.97 -4.62 8.10
C TYR A 43 -3.07 -5.64 8.81
N GLU A 44 -2.81 -6.77 8.16
CA GLU A 44 -1.98 -7.85 8.70
C GLU A 44 -0.55 -7.39 8.95
N PHE A 45 0.01 -6.61 8.03
CA PHE A 45 1.33 -6.01 8.22
C PHE A 45 1.33 -4.96 9.33
N ALA A 46 0.31 -4.10 9.37
CA ALA A 46 0.18 -3.06 10.39
C ALA A 46 0.12 -3.63 11.81
N VAL A 47 -0.56 -4.78 12.00
CA VAL A 47 -0.61 -5.47 13.29
C VAL A 47 0.78 -5.92 13.75
N ARG A 48 1.66 -6.32 12.84
CA ARG A 48 3.04 -6.72 13.17
C ARG A 48 3.95 -5.55 13.52
N MET A 49 3.61 -4.35 13.04
CA MET A 49 4.34 -3.13 13.43
C MET A 49 4.05 -2.70 14.86
N ILE A 50 2.99 -3.25 15.49
CA ILE A 50 2.62 -2.95 16.86
C ILE A 50 3.61 -3.65 17.78
N PRO A 51 4.38 -2.92 18.65
CA PRO A 51 5.32 -3.55 19.54
C PRO A 51 4.61 -4.51 20.51
N SER A 52 5.18 -5.68 20.74
CA SER A 52 4.63 -6.64 21.72
C SER A 52 4.81 -6.20 23.18
N GLU A 53 5.70 -5.24 23.42
CA GLU A 53 6.10 -4.80 24.75
C GLU A 53 5.27 -3.62 25.24
N ALA A 54 4.46 -3.85 26.27
CA ALA A 54 3.48 -2.88 26.79
C ALA A 54 4.11 -1.55 27.25
N TRP A 55 5.38 -1.54 27.66
CA TRP A 55 6.07 -0.33 28.11
C TRP A 55 6.39 0.67 26.98
N ARG A 56 6.38 0.23 25.73
CA ARG A 56 6.62 1.09 24.55
C ARG A 56 5.42 1.94 24.16
N TYR A 57 4.26 1.68 24.75
CA TYR A 57 3.05 2.46 24.48
C TYR A 57 2.83 3.53 25.52
N THR A 58 2.55 4.75 25.07
CA THR A 58 1.89 5.73 25.93
C THR A 58 0.43 5.37 26.13
N GLU A 59 -0.21 5.82 27.22
CA GLU A 59 -1.63 5.57 27.48
C GLU A 59 -2.50 6.09 26.31
N ALA A 60 -2.14 7.25 25.73
CA ALA A 60 -2.85 7.81 24.58
C ALA A 60 -2.80 6.88 23.34
N MET A 61 -1.65 6.23 23.07
CA MET A 61 -1.52 5.27 21.99
C MET A 61 -2.33 4.01 22.21
N LYS A 62 -2.37 3.53 23.46
CA LYS A 62 -3.21 2.38 23.83
C LYS A 62 -4.70 2.70 23.64
N ASP A 63 -5.14 3.86 24.08
CA ASP A 63 -6.52 4.31 23.94
C ASP A 63 -6.91 4.47 22.46
N GLU A 64 -6.03 5.03 21.63
CA GLU A 64 -6.27 5.18 20.21
C GLU A 64 -6.36 3.82 19.51
N LEU A 65 -5.40 2.93 19.78
CA LEU A 65 -5.40 1.59 19.22
C LEU A 65 -6.62 0.79 19.66
N TRP A 66 -7.01 0.89 20.94
CA TRP A 66 -8.19 0.23 21.48
C TRP A 66 -9.48 0.77 20.86
N ARG A 67 -9.56 2.08 20.66
CA ARG A 67 -10.73 2.74 20.09
C ARG A 67 -10.90 2.50 18.60
N THR A 68 -9.80 2.52 17.84
CA THR A 68 -9.81 2.46 16.37
C THR A 68 -9.53 1.07 15.82
N GLY A 69 -8.84 0.21 16.60
CA GLY A 69 -8.33 -1.07 16.14
C GLY A 69 -7.24 -0.96 15.06
N ARG A 70 -6.76 0.25 14.79
CA ARG A 70 -5.82 0.53 13.69
C ARG A 70 -4.62 1.33 14.18
N LEU A 71 -3.45 1.02 13.64
CA LEU A 71 -2.25 1.82 13.82
C LEU A 71 -2.32 3.02 12.88
N ALA A 72 -2.48 4.23 13.42
CA ALA A 72 -2.56 5.46 12.64
C ALA A 72 -1.18 6.06 12.32
N THR A 73 -0.21 5.88 13.22
CA THR A 73 1.14 6.42 13.09
C THR A 73 2.20 5.44 13.58
N TYR A 74 3.35 5.43 12.91
CA TYR A 74 4.53 4.69 13.32
C TYR A 74 5.71 5.65 13.40
N LYS A 75 6.26 5.85 14.59
CA LYS A 75 7.38 6.77 14.85
C LYS A 75 7.23 8.17 14.21
N GLY A 76 6.00 8.70 14.19
CA GLY A 76 5.69 10.01 13.62
C GLY A 76 5.24 9.97 12.14
N HIS A 77 5.44 8.85 11.44
CA HIS A 77 5.01 8.66 10.05
C HIS A 77 3.57 8.17 9.99
N LYS A 78 2.79 8.74 9.09
CA LYS A 78 1.41 8.30 8.87
C LYS A 78 1.39 6.88 8.32
N VAL A 79 0.55 6.02 8.89
CA VAL A 79 0.26 4.68 8.38
C VAL A 79 -1.10 4.70 7.69
N VAL A 80 -1.13 4.28 6.44
CA VAL A 80 -2.34 4.13 5.65
C VAL A 80 -2.57 2.64 5.43
N ILE A 81 -3.60 2.12 6.08
CA ILE A 81 -4.00 0.73 5.91
C ILE A 81 -4.83 0.62 4.64
N LEU A 82 -4.35 -0.17 3.68
CA LEU A 82 -5.04 -0.45 2.44
C LEU A 82 -6.18 -1.43 2.71
N GLU A 83 -7.38 -1.06 2.25
CA GLU A 83 -8.52 -1.95 2.33
C GLU A 83 -8.34 -3.09 1.32
N GLN A 84 -8.58 -4.30 1.78
CA GLN A 84 -8.44 -5.53 1.01
C GLN A 84 -9.75 -5.91 0.32
N GLY A 85 -9.63 -6.42 -0.91
CA GLY A 85 -10.64 -7.23 -1.56
C GLY A 85 -10.14 -8.67 -1.70
N PHE A 86 -11.02 -9.53 -2.18
CA PHE A 86 -10.67 -10.90 -2.57
C PHE A 86 -10.95 -11.08 -4.06
N GLU A 87 -10.12 -11.88 -4.74
CA GLU A 87 -10.27 -12.19 -6.16
C GLU A 87 -11.28 -13.32 -6.39
N ASP A 88 -11.47 -14.14 -5.36
CA ASP A 88 -12.32 -15.31 -5.39
C ASP A 88 -13.57 -15.18 -4.49
N GLU A 89 -14.58 -15.96 -4.76
CA GLU A 89 -15.81 -16.02 -3.99
C GLU A 89 -15.63 -16.72 -2.60
N THR A 90 -14.52 -17.44 -2.41
CA THR A 90 -14.22 -18.18 -1.17
C THR A 90 -13.49 -17.33 -0.14
N ASN A 91 -13.05 -16.11 -0.51
CA ASN A 91 -12.28 -15.19 0.29
C ASN A 91 -10.91 -15.76 0.72
N GLU A 92 -10.29 -16.57 -0.13
CA GLU A 92 -8.98 -17.16 0.11
C GLU A 92 -7.85 -16.33 -0.52
N THR A 93 -8.07 -15.84 -1.75
CA THR A 93 -7.06 -15.09 -2.52
C THR A 93 -7.24 -13.59 -2.35
N LYS A 94 -6.27 -12.91 -1.76
CA LYS A 94 -6.29 -11.46 -1.54
C LYS A 94 -5.75 -10.72 -2.75
N VAL A 95 -6.40 -9.60 -3.12
CA VAL A 95 -5.96 -8.72 -4.22
C VAL A 95 -4.61 -8.07 -3.92
N ILE A 96 -4.36 -7.73 -2.63
CA ILE A 96 -3.10 -7.12 -2.19
C ILE A 96 -2.39 -8.12 -1.26
N ASP A 97 -1.16 -8.51 -1.63
CA ASP A 97 -0.35 -9.39 -0.80
C ASP A 97 -0.07 -8.73 0.57
N PRO A 98 -0.37 -9.43 1.68
CA PRO A 98 -0.21 -8.87 3.01
C PRO A 98 1.25 -8.65 3.44
N GLY A 99 2.22 -9.25 2.75
CA GLY A 99 3.64 -9.16 3.11
C GLY A 99 4.32 -7.85 2.75
N TYR A 100 3.68 -6.97 2.00
CA TYR A 100 4.30 -5.74 1.51
C TYR A 100 3.93 -4.51 2.35
N ALA A 101 4.95 -3.69 2.65
CA ALA A 101 4.77 -2.33 3.13
C ALA A 101 5.57 -1.34 2.26
N TRP A 102 4.89 -0.34 1.74
CA TRP A 102 5.46 0.68 0.88
C TRP A 102 5.65 1.97 1.66
N ILE A 103 6.86 2.51 1.61
CA ILE A 103 7.23 3.77 2.25
C ILE A 103 7.44 4.79 1.14
N ILE A 104 6.52 5.75 1.04
CA ILE A 104 6.47 6.71 -0.06
C ILE A 104 6.63 8.12 0.50
N PRO A 105 7.61 8.92 0.03
CA PRO A 105 7.74 10.32 0.41
C PRO A 105 6.57 11.13 -0.16
N THR A 106 5.64 11.51 0.70
CA THR A 106 4.43 12.26 0.32
C THR A 106 4.55 13.75 0.58
N GLY A 107 5.49 14.15 1.44
CA GLY A 107 5.80 15.54 1.77
C GLY A 107 6.73 16.25 0.79
N ALA A 108 7.26 15.55 -0.22
CA ALA A 108 8.16 16.13 -1.21
C ALA A 108 7.42 16.95 -2.27
N ASP A 109 8.07 18.00 -2.79
CA ASP A 109 7.57 18.77 -3.95
C ASP A 109 7.51 17.88 -5.20
N SER A 110 8.46 16.95 -5.32
CA SER A 110 8.56 15.99 -6.40
C SER A 110 7.99 14.63 -5.96
N LYS A 111 6.68 14.44 -6.13
CA LYS A 111 5.99 13.21 -5.76
C LYS A 111 6.41 12.06 -6.67
N PRO A 112 6.83 10.90 -6.10
CA PRO A 112 7.34 9.79 -6.89
C PRO A 112 6.27 9.08 -7.72
N VAL A 113 5.01 9.11 -7.29
CA VAL A 113 3.87 8.52 -8.00
C VAL A 113 2.96 9.63 -8.51
N LYS A 114 2.63 9.59 -9.80
CA LYS A 114 1.69 10.53 -10.43
C LYS A 114 0.51 9.79 -11.01
N VAL A 115 -0.66 10.39 -10.84
CA VAL A 115 -1.91 9.93 -11.44
C VAL A 115 -2.34 10.98 -12.46
N ALA A 116 -2.53 10.56 -13.70
CA ALA A 116 -3.01 11.39 -14.78
C ALA A 116 -4.44 10.99 -15.16
N PHE A 117 -5.29 11.97 -15.36
CA PHE A 117 -6.65 11.76 -15.85
C PHE A 117 -6.74 12.32 -17.27
N GLU A 118 -7.22 11.51 -18.21
CA GLU A 118 -7.46 11.96 -19.57
C GLU A 118 -8.94 12.34 -19.76
N GLY A 119 -9.18 13.62 -20.01
CA GLY A 119 -10.52 14.15 -20.25
C GLY A 119 -11.44 14.20 -19.02
N SER A 120 -12.71 14.43 -19.28
CA SER A 120 -13.79 14.40 -18.28
C SER A 120 -14.37 12.99 -18.18
N THR A 121 -15.11 12.72 -17.12
CA THR A 121 -15.94 11.51 -17.03
C THR A 121 -16.96 11.53 -18.16
N ILE A 122 -17.03 10.45 -18.93
CA ILE A 122 -18.00 10.28 -20.02
C ILE A 122 -19.15 9.45 -19.46
N VAL A 123 -20.37 9.94 -19.68
CA VAL A 123 -21.61 9.26 -19.30
C VAL A 123 -22.40 9.05 -20.57
N ASP A 124 -22.54 7.80 -20.97
CA ASP A 124 -23.37 7.38 -22.10
C ASP A 124 -24.65 6.78 -21.57
N GLU A 125 -25.76 7.21 -22.14
CA GLU A 125 -27.07 6.77 -21.77
C GLU A 125 -27.77 6.13 -22.99
N PHE A 126 -28.15 4.87 -22.85
CA PHE A 126 -28.87 4.12 -23.88
C PHE A 126 -30.26 3.78 -23.37
N SER A 127 -31.26 4.10 -24.19
CA SER A 127 -32.65 3.70 -23.95
C SER A 127 -33.05 2.66 -24.95
N ASN A 128 -33.48 1.49 -24.50
CA ASN A 128 -34.01 0.45 -25.36
C ASN A 128 -35.55 0.54 -25.43
N PRO A 129 -36.12 0.96 -26.56
CA PRO A 129 -37.57 1.14 -26.66
C PRO A 129 -38.36 -0.18 -26.63
N GLY A 130 -37.68 -1.32 -26.86
CA GLY A 130 -38.33 -2.64 -26.92
C GLY A 130 -38.77 -3.19 -25.56
N ASP A 131 -37.95 -2.94 -24.51
CA ASP A 131 -38.20 -3.43 -23.15
C ASP A 131 -38.31 -2.30 -22.11
N ARG A 132 -38.22 -1.04 -22.56
CA ARG A 132 -38.18 0.17 -21.71
C ARG A 132 -37.05 0.17 -20.72
N SER A 133 -35.97 -0.60 -20.94
CA SER A 133 -34.77 -0.57 -20.11
C SER A 133 -33.94 0.67 -20.45
N ARG A 134 -33.20 1.13 -19.43
CA ARG A 134 -32.26 2.24 -19.54
C ARG A 134 -30.90 1.77 -19.04
N GLU A 135 -29.91 1.85 -19.89
CA GLU A 135 -28.52 1.51 -19.57
C GLU A 135 -27.71 2.81 -19.44
N ILE A 136 -26.97 2.95 -18.35
CA ILE A 136 -26.07 4.07 -18.13
C ILE A 136 -24.65 3.52 -18.00
N GLN A 137 -23.79 3.94 -18.92
CA GLN A 137 -22.37 3.59 -18.89
C GLN A 137 -21.55 4.82 -18.46
N VAL A 138 -20.70 4.63 -17.46
CA VAL A 138 -19.82 5.68 -16.95
C VAL A 138 -18.38 5.19 -17.06
N TYR A 139 -17.53 5.94 -17.77
CA TYR A 139 -16.13 5.61 -17.91
C TYR A 139 -15.23 6.83 -17.85
N LYS A 140 -14.01 6.60 -17.38
CA LYS A 140 -12.95 7.59 -17.26
C LYS A 140 -11.60 6.94 -17.52
N LYS A 141 -10.73 7.61 -18.27
CA LYS A 141 -9.37 7.11 -18.49
C LYS A 141 -8.45 7.63 -17.40
N VAL A 142 -7.72 6.73 -16.77
CA VAL A 142 -6.77 7.01 -15.70
C VAL A 142 -5.44 6.34 -16.03
N GLY A 143 -4.35 7.07 -15.93
CA GLY A 143 -3.00 6.55 -16.01
C GLY A 143 -2.28 6.74 -14.68
N VAL A 144 -1.58 5.73 -14.22
CA VAL A 144 -0.73 5.78 -13.01
C VAL A 144 0.70 5.46 -13.41
N VAL A 145 1.64 6.27 -12.96
CA VAL A 145 3.06 6.08 -13.26
C VAL A 145 3.93 6.38 -12.05
N ALA A 146 4.89 5.51 -11.75
CA ALA A 146 5.98 5.78 -10.82
C ALA A 146 7.12 6.43 -11.59
N MET A 147 7.37 7.72 -11.36
CA MET A 147 8.40 8.49 -12.07
C MET A 147 9.75 8.45 -11.35
N LEU A 148 9.75 8.39 -10.02
CA LEU A 148 10.94 8.40 -9.18
C LEU A 148 10.92 7.15 -8.30
N ALA A 149 11.04 5.98 -8.93
CA ALA A 149 10.97 4.68 -8.25
C ALA A 149 12.05 4.53 -7.16
N ASN A 150 13.24 5.14 -7.37
CA ASN A 150 14.33 5.10 -6.40
C ASN A 150 14.04 5.82 -5.07
N ASN A 151 12.99 6.65 -5.04
CA ASN A 151 12.58 7.36 -3.82
C ASN A 151 11.54 6.56 -3.02
N ILE A 152 11.05 5.46 -3.57
CA ILE A 152 10.07 4.58 -2.93
C ILE A 152 10.81 3.44 -2.27
N CYS A 153 10.58 3.23 -0.98
CA CYS A 153 11.14 2.10 -0.28
C CYS A 153 10.07 1.01 -0.07
N CYS A 154 10.51 -0.25 -0.09
CA CYS A 154 9.64 -1.39 0.10
C CYS A 154 10.23 -2.34 1.16
N TYR A 155 9.42 -2.67 2.15
CA TYR A 155 9.69 -3.73 3.11
C TYR A 155 8.85 -4.94 2.75
N VAL A 156 9.46 -6.12 2.77
CA VAL A 156 8.78 -7.38 2.50
C VAL A 156 8.92 -8.31 3.70
N ASP A 157 7.80 -8.68 4.29
CA ASP A 157 7.72 -9.72 5.30
C ASP A 157 7.44 -11.07 4.62
N THR A 158 8.49 -11.85 4.40
CA THR A 158 8.39 -13.15 3.72
C THR A 158 7.55 -14.17 4.48
N SER A 159 7.31 -13.97 5.77
CA SER A 159 6.44 -14.86 6.56
C SER A 159 4.95 -14.62 6.34
N LEU A 160 4.59 -13.47 5.72
CA LEU A 160 3.22 -13.16 5.30
C LEU A 160 2.98 -13.48 3.83
N ILE A 161 4.04 -13.58 3.02
CA ILE A 161 3.98 -14.05 1.64
C ILE A 161 3.88 -15.57 1.66
N GLY A 162 2.72 -16.08 1.95
CA GLY A 162 2.58 -17.53 2.09
C GLY A 162 1.65 -18.19 1.09
N GLN A 163 1.05 -17.43 0.21
CA GLN A 163 0.00 -17.92 -0.68
C GLN A 163 -0.06 -17.18 -2.03
N MET A 164 1.05 -16.61 -2.48
CA MET A 164 1.13 -16.29 -3.90
C MET A 164 1.27 -17.61 -4.66
N ASP A 165 0.24 -17.95 -5.42
CA ASP A 165 0.39 -18.92 -6.48
C ASP A 165 1.61 -18.56 -7.32
N THR A 166 2.43 -19.54 -7.61
CA THR A 166 3.70 -19.48 -8.35
C THR A 166 3.59 -18.98 -9.81
N TRP A 167 2.55 -18.24 -10.13
CA TRP A 167 2.22 -17.74 -11.48
C TRP A 167 3.12 -16.59 -11.94
N TYR A 168 3.92 -16.00 -11.06
CA TYR A 168 4.77 -14.84 -11.37
C TYR A 168 6.27 -15.14 -11.35
N LEU A 169 6.66 -16.43 -11.28
CA LEU A 169 8.07 -16.85 -11.25
C LEU A 169 8.52 -17.64 -12.50
N ASP A 170 7.74 -17.68 -13.57
CA ASP A 170 8.12 -18.24 -14.86
C ASP A 170 8.38 -17.16 -15.93
#